data_67140991844f04b5524639f5ece0204c
#
_entry.id   67140991844f04b5524639f5ece0204c
#
_cell.length_a   1.000
_cell.length_b   1.000
_cell.length_c   1.000
_cell.angle_alpha   90.00
_cell.angle_beta   90.00
_cell.angle_gamma   90.00
#
_symmetry.space_group_name_H-M   'P 1'
#
loop_
_entity.id
_entity.type
_entity.pdbx_description
1 polymer ?
#
loop_
_entity_poly.entity_id
_entity_poly.type
_entity_poly.pdbx_seq_one_letter_code
_entity_poly.pdbx_strand_id
1 'polypeptide(L)'
;MAKLDRKRVADGDESRAAKRVRHTGRSVNSFRNLPKINEIPSAKTTKLDVFVWGTGSMCELGLGPDAKTKEVKRPRLNPFLKEKEIVDFTAGGMHTLALDSKGNVWSWGSNDSFVLGRDTSNAKEVLKDMDAEDSDDEDGDLNELESTPGIVEGLPKGAKIVQLCATDNLSAVLLDNGDVWAWGTFRCNEGILGYKHNILIQKTPAKVEEFKEITQLASGKDHILGLDIRGVVLAWGNGQQFQLGRRIMERSRLRTLEPREFGLAGVKYIASGEFHCFAITTEGKVLTWGLNQFGQCGISSDLEDGSIVTTPTEVEALSDKNIVQIAAGEHHTLALSQDGTVYTFGRYDMFEIGLSKDDLPEETFKDAHGKPRSVPVPTKLTKIPKVRSVAVGSHHSLAISEDGVVYSWGFGETYAVGLGPAGEDVETPTRIKNTATESHNILLASAGGQFSISGGVKLSDEEAEKREDKLEDEED
;
A
#
# COMPACT_ATOMS: atom_id res chain seq x y z
N MET A 1 -9.24 53.65 -41.79
CA MET A 1 -7.93 53.12 -42.22
C MET A 1 -6.89 53.56 -41.21
N ALA A 2 -6.43 52.69 -40.33
CA ALA A 2 -5.17 52.79 -39.62
C ALA A 2 -4.87 51.36 -39.06
N LYS A 3 -3.86 50.70 -39.61
CA LYS A 3 -3.29 49.44 -39.11
C LYS A 3 -2.46 49.74 -37.85
N LEU A 4 -2.75 49.06 -36.77
CA LEU A 4 -1.91 49.04 -35.57
C LEU A 4 -1.03 47.77 -35.62
N ASP A 5 0.26 47.97 -35.85
CA ASP A 5 1.32 46.96 -35.68
C ASP A 5 1.47 46.60 -34.22
N ARG A 6 1.25 45.35 -33.87
CA ARG A 6 1.65 44.78 -32.55
C ARG A 6 3.02 44.16 -32.67
N LYS A 7 4.03 44.82 -32.22
CA LYS A 7 5.35 44.25 -31.89
C LYS A 7 5.19 43.21 -30.79
N ARG A 8 5.57 41.95 -31.07
CA ARG A 8 5.82 40.92 -30.06
C ARG A 8 7.14 41.25 -29.38
N VAL A 9 7.08 41.49 -28.09
CA VAL A 9 8.22 41.43 -27.19
C VAL A 9 8.39 39.93 -26.85
N ALA A 10 9.53 39.37 -27.19
CA ALA A 10 9.94 38.04 -26.78
C ALA A 10 10.66 38.19 -25.44
N ASP A 11 9.98 37.95 -24.35
CA ASP A 11 10.62 37.64 -23.06
C ASP A 11 10.76 36.13 -22.97
N GLY A 12 12.01 35.70 -22.89
CA GLY A 12 12.40 34.32 -22.68
C GLY A 12 12.18 33.96 -21.21
N ASP A 13 11.18 33.16 -20.96
CA ASP A 13 11.07 32.40 -19.72
C ASP A 13 11.26 30.92 -20.09
N GLU A 14 12.51 30.44 -19.91
CA GLU A 14 12.81 29.02 -19.96
C GLU A 14 12.29 28.38 -18.67
N SER A 15 10.99 28.12 -18.58
CA SER A 15 10.44 27.21 -17.61
C SER A 15 11.03 25.82 -17.88
N ARG A 16 11.77 25.26 -16.93
CA ARG A 16 12.29 23.89 -16.93
C ARG A 16 11.11 22.92 -17.06
N ALA A 17 10.68 22.62 -18.25
CA ALA A 17 9.70 21.58 -18.52
C ALA A 17 10.34 20.24 -18.17
N ALA A 18 9.73 19.51 -17.23
CA ALA A 18 10.11 18.14 -16.88
C ALA A 18 10.32 17.31 -18.13
N LYS A 19 11.46 16.65 -18.26
CA LYS A 19 11.81 15.82 -19.42
C LYS A 19 10.87 14.63 -19.49
N ARG A 20 9.85 14.72 -20.34
CA ARG A 20 8.99 13.58 -20.69
C ARG A 20 9.85 12.51 -21.36
N VAL A 21 9.91 11.34 -20.75
CA VAL A 21 10.49 10.16 -21.42
C VAL A 21 9.63 9.89 -22.65
N ARG A 22 10.18 10.16 -23.84
CA ARG A 22 9.50 9.85 -25.10
C ARG A 22 9.53 8.33 -25.28
N HIS A 23 8.47 7.66 -24.85
CA HIS A 23 8.22 6.29 -25.27
C HIS A 23 7.93 6.30 -26.77
N THR A 24 8.93 5.93 -27.56
CA THR A 24 8.71 5.59 -28.95
C THR A 24 7.79 4.39 -28.97
N GLY A 25 6.58 4.53 -29.54
CA GLY A 25 5.59 3.46 -29.61
C GLY A 25 6.16 2.22 -30.30
N ARG A 26 6.80 1.35 -29.52
CA ARG A 26 7.25 0.04 -29.95
C ARG A 26 6.03 -0.87 -30.04
N SER A 27 5.93 -1.64 -31.10
CA SER A 27 4.85 -2.62 -31.26
C SER A 27 4.93 -3.68 -30.15
N VAL A 28 3.78 -4.24 -29.74
CA VAL A 28 3.63 -5.30 -28.70
C VAL A 28 4.63 -6.46 -28.87
N ASN A 29 5.10 -6.74 -30.10
CA ASN A 29 6.12 -7.76 -30.37
C ASN A 29 7.55 -7.37 -29.93
N SER A 30 7.82 -6.11 -29.60
CA SER A 30 9.17 -5.65 -29.24
C SER A 30 9.61 -6.08 -27.84
N PHE A 31 8.68 -6.28 -26.91
CA PHE A 31 8.99 -6.65 -25.52
C PHE A 31 9.32 -8.14 -25.34
N ARG A 32 8.83 -9.02 -26.22
CA ARG A 32 9.08 -10.48 -26.13
C ARG A 32 10.55 -10.87 -26.27
N ASN A 33 11.35 -10.03 -26.89
CA ASN A 33 12.78 -10.27 -27.13
C ASN A 33 13.70 -9.52 -26.16
N LEU A 34 13.15 -8.88 -25.11
CA LEU A 34 13.98 -8.23 -24.09
C LEU A 34 14.71 -9.29 -23.25
N PRO A 35 15.92 -8.99 -22.76
CA PRO A 35 16.64 -9.87 -21.82
C PRO A 35 15.87 -9.99 -20.51
N LYS A 36 16.05 -11.10 -19.82
CA LYS A 36 15.58 -11.27 -18.45
C LYS A 36 16.46 -10.43 -17.52
N ILE A 37 15.85 -9.57 -16.72
CA ILE A 37 16.53 -8.64 -15.79
C ILE A 37 16.06 -8.80 -14.35
N ASN A 38 14.92 -9.45 -14.13
CA ASN A 38 14.36 -9.70 -12.82
C ASN A 38 14.28 -11.21 -12.57
N GLU A 39 14.20 -11.57 -11.29
CA GLU A 39 14.04 -12.95 -10.84
C GLU A 39 12.76 -13.08 -10.01
N ILE A 40 12.11 -14.23 -10.09
CA ILE A 40 10.97 -14.53 -9.23
C ILE A 40 11.51 -14.70 -7.80
N PRO A 41 10.93 -14.01 -6.79
CA PRO A 41 11.43 -14.12 -5.43
C PRO A 41 11.29 -15.52 -4.86
N SER A 42 12.14 -15.87 -3.92
CA SER A 42 12.01 -17.12 -3.15
C SER A 42 10.92 -16.98 -2.06
N ALA A 43 10.31 -18.11 -1.70
CA ALA A 43 9.36 -18.15 -0.60
C ALA A 43 10.01 -17.71 0.72
N LYS A 44 9.29 -16.92 1.51
CA LYS A 44 9.70 -16.52 2.86
C LYS A 44 9.60 -17.72 3.81
N THR A 45 10.52 -17.81 4.75
CA THR A 45 10.61 -18.96 5.68
C THR A 45 10.69 -18.55 7.15
N THR A 46 10.96 -17.27 7.43
CA THR A 46 11.04 -16.76 8.80
C THR A 46 9.66 -16.72 9.43
N LYS A 47 9.47 -17.46 10.53
CA LYS A 47 8.22 -17.48 11.29
C LYS A 47 8.07 -16.22 12.11
N LEU A 48 6.88 -15.63 12.09
CA LEU A 48 6.57 -14.35 12.70
C LEU A 48 5.45 -14.52 13.76
N ASP A 49 5.63 -13.89 14.89
CA ASP A 49 4.53 -13.52 15.77
C ASP A 49 3.84 -12.28 15.17
N VAL A 50 2.51 -12.32 15.03
CA VAL A 50 1.74 -11.30 14.31
C VAL A 50 0.96 -10.44 15.29
N PHE A 51 1.13 -9.12 15.17
CA PHE A 51 0.46 -8.09 15.98
C PHE A 51 -0.47 -7.25 15.12
N VAL A 52 -1.64 -6.91 15.64
CA VAL A 52 -2.66 -6.10 14.97
C VAL A 52 -3.14 -4.98 15.88
N TRP A 53 -3.51 -3.84 15.30
CA TRP A 53 -4.09 -2.69 16.01
C TRP A 53 -4.83 -1.77 15.07
N GLY A 54 -5.64 -0.87 15.61
CA GLY A 54 -6.48 0.05 14.85
C GLY A 54 -7.96 -0.24 15.04
N THR A 55 -8.79 0.23 14.12
CA THR A 55 -10.22 -0.05 14.06
C THR A 55 -10.47 -1.33 13.26
N GLY A 56 -11.29 -2.21 13.82
CA GLY A 56 -11.65 -3.51 13.26
C GLY A 56 -13.17 -3.74 13.23
N SER A 57 -13.96 -2.69 13.05
CA SER A 57 -15.43 -2.76 12.99
C SER A 57 -15.95 -3.58 11.81
N MET A 58 -15.13 -3.79 10.78
CA MET A 58 -15.40 -4.65 9.63
C MET A 58 -14.53 -5.92 9.64
N CYS A 59 -14.21 -6.43 10.84
CA CYS A 59 -13.43 -7.66 11.06
C CYS A 59 -11.93 -7.59 10.67
N GLU A 60 -11.38 -6.40 10.39
CA GLU A 60 -10.04 -6.20 9.82
C GLU A 60 -8.91 -6.75 10.71
N LEU A 61 -9.13 -6.80 12.05
CA LEU A 61 -8.10 -7.19 13.01
C LEU A 61 -7.94 -8.71 13.18
N GLY A 62 -8.94 -9.49 12.75
CA GLY A 62 -8.87 -10.96 12.85
C GLY A 62 -8.75 -11.48 14.29
N LEU A 63 -9.36 -10.81 15.26
CA LEU A 63 -9.28 -11.12 16.70
C LEU A 63 -10.50 -11.87 17.23
N GLY A 64 -11.35 -12.41 16.35
CA GLY A 64 -12.58 -13.09 16.71
C GLY A 64 -13.79 -12.16 16.82
N PRO A 65 -14.98 -12.72 17.12
CA PRO A 65 -16.26 -12.02 17.00
C PRO A 65 -16.57 -11.07 18.17
N ASP A 66 -15.86 -11.11 19.30
CA ASP A 66 -16.14 -10.28 20.49
C ASP A 66 -16.11 -8.79 20.13
N ALA A 67 -17.19 -8.07 20.40
CA ALA A 67 -17.33 -6.63 20.16
C ALA A 67 -16.17 -5.80 20.75
N LYS A 68 -15.56 -6.26 21.85
CA LYS A 68 -14.36 -5.62 22.47
C LYS A 68 -13.11 -5.66 21.59
N THR A 69 -13.12 -6.41 20.48
CA THR A 69 -12.01 -6.47 19.52
C THR A 69 -12.13 -5.46 18.37
N LYS A 70 -13.22 -4.67 18.31
CA LYS A 70 -13.45 -3.67 17.26
C LYS A 70 -12.44 -2.51 17.30
N GLU A 71 -11.92 -2.16 18.48
CA GLU A 71 -10.89 -1.13 18.63
C GLU A 71 -9.71 -1.68 19.43
N VAL A 72 -8.54 -1.66 18.83
CA VAL A 72 -7.28 -2.08 19.46
C VAL A 72 -6.28 -0.92 19.39
N LYS A 73 -6.10 -0.24 20.51
CA LYS A 73 -5.41 1.05 20.63
C LYS A 73 -3.88 0.94 20.69
N ARG A 74 -3.34 -0.26 20.82
CA ARG A 74 -1.91 -0.60 20.83
C ARG A 74 -1.69 -1.96 20.18
N PRO A 75 -0.53 -2.27 19.63
CA PRO A 75 -0.24 -3.59 19.05
C PRO A 75 -0.62 -4.73 20.00
N ARG A 76 -1.43 -5.65 19.50
CA ARG A 76 -1.91 -6.84 20.22
C ARG A 76 -1.55 -8.10 19.44
N LEU A 77 -0.92 -9.06 20.09
CA LEU A 77 -0.63 -10.38 19.49
C LEU A 77 -1.93 -11.06 19.05
N ASN A 78 -2.00 -11.50 17.80
CA ASN A 78 -3.16 -12.22 17.30
C ASN A 78 -3.14 -13.68 17.78
N PRO A 79 -4.07 -14.10 18.66
CA PRO A 79 -4.04 -15.42 19.27
C PRO A 79 -4.35 -16.54 18.28
N PHE A 80 -5.10 -16.27 17.22
CA PHE A 80 -5.49 -17.24 16.19
C PHE A 80 -4.33 -17.59 15.24
N LEU A 81 -3.32 -16.73 15.15
CA LEU A 81 -2.16 -16.91 14.26
C LEU A 81 -0.92 -17.46 14.98
N LYS A 82 -0.88 -17.46 16.31
CA LYS A 82 0.30 -17.81 17.12
C LYS A 82 0.91 -19.17 16.76
N GLU A 83 0.08 -20.19 16.44
CA GLU A 83 0.56 -21.54 16.13
C GLU A 83 0.53 -21.87 14.63
N LYS A 84 0.21 -20.89 13.79
CA LYS A 84 0.10 -21.09 12.33
C LYS A 84 1.42 -20.94 11.60
N GLU A 85 2.49 -20.53 12.29
CA GLU A 85 3.82 -20.34 11.70
C GLU A 85 3.78 -19.39 10.49
N ILE A 86 3.16 -18.21 10.67
CA ILE A 86 3.03 -17.21 9.62
C ILE A 86 4.42 -16.73 9.17
N VAL A 87 4.64 -16.66 7.87
CA VAL A 87 5.91 -16.21 7.25
C VAL A 87 5.76 -14.94 6.43
N ASP A 88 4.54 -14.58 6.04
CA ASP A 88 4.23 -13.37 5.27
C ASP A 88 2.80 -12.92 5.52
N PHE A 89 2.52 -11.62 5.32
CA PHE A 89 1.17 -11.07 5.31
C PHE A 89 1.12 -9.77 4.50
N THR A 90 -0.08 -9.38 4.09
CA THR A 90 -0.37 -8.09 3.46
C THR A 90 -1.78 -7.63 3.83
N ALA A 91 -1.93 -6.34 4.07
CA ALA A 91 -3.22 -5.69 4.28
C ALA A 91 -3.74 -5.12 2.95
N GLY A 92 -5.04 -5.30 2.70
CA GLY A 92 -5.83 -4.50 1.78
C GLY A 92 -6.55 -3.38 2.54
N GLY A 93 -7.55 -2.71 1.95
CA GLY A 93 -8.29 -1.65 2.63
C GLY A 93 -9.00 -2.13 3.91
N MET A 94 -9.74 -3.24 3.82
CA MET A 94 -10.55 -3.79 4.92
C MET A 94 -10.40 -5.31 5.12
N HIS A 95 -9.33 -5.92 4.59
CA HIS A 95 -9.05 -7.33 4.78
C HIS A 95 -7.54 -7.60 4.79
N THR A 96 -7.17 -8.75 5.28
CA THR A 96 -5.77 -9.18 5.36
C THR A 96 -5.60 -10.59 4.81
N LEU A 97 -4.49 -10.82 4.14
CA LEU A 97 -3.99 -12.13 3.75
C LEU A 97 -2.72 -12.45 4.54
N ALA A 98 -2.58 -13.67 5.01
CA ALA A 98 -1.34 -14.17 5.62
C ALA A 98 -0.97 -15.53 5.03
N LEU A 99 0.34 -15.80 4.94
CA LEU A 99 0.91 -17.06 4.44
C LEU A 99 1.59 -17.79 5.58
N ASP A 100 1.27 -19.06 5.76
CA ASP A 100 1.97 -19.91 6.71
C ASP A 100 3.17 -20.66 6.07
N SER A 101 4.02 -21.23 6.90
CA SER A 101 5.21 -21.99 6.46
C SER A 101 4.89 -23.27 5.66
N LYS A 102 3.62 -23.69 5.66
CA LYS A 102 3.12 -24.88 4.94
C LYS A 102 2.55 -24.52 3.56
N GLY A 103 2.47 -23.20 3.24
CA GLY A 103 1.93 -22.69 1.99
C GLY A 103 0.42 -22.47 2.00
N ASN A 104 -0.26 -22.50 3.16
CA ASN A 104 -1.67 -22.14 3.24
C ASN A 104 -1.79 -20.62 3.31
N VAL A 105 -2.76 -20.06 2.60
CA VAL A 105 -3.16 -18.64 2.72
C VAL A 105 -4.33 -18.54 3.68
N TRP A 106 -4.18 -17.70 4.67
CA TRP A 106 -5.19 -17.32 5.64
C TRP A 106 -5.77 -15.96 5.27
N SER A 107 -7.05 -15.75 5.49
CA SER A 107 -7.74 -14.48 5.21
C SER A 107 -8.72 -14.13 6.31
N TRP A 108 -8.90 -12.82 6.56
CA TRP A 108 -9.91 -12.26 7.46
C TRP A 108 -10.19 -10.80 7.09
N GLY A 109 -11.28 -10.23 7.62
CA GLY A 109 -11.77 -8.88 7.32
C GLY A 109 -13.09 -8.94 6.56
N SER A 110 -13.53 -7.80 6.03
CA SER A 110 -14.77 -7.68 5.25
C SER A 110 -14.73 -8.58 4.01
N ASN A 111 -15.83 -9.30 3.75
CA ASN A 111 -15.97 -10.22 2.61
C ASN A 111 -17.03 -9.79 1.58
N ASP A 112 -17.44 -8.55 1.55
CA ASP A 112 -18.49 -8.04 0.65
C ASP A 112 -18.20 -8.29 -0.83
N SER A 113 -16.93 -8.30 -1.20
CA SER A 113 -16.46 -8.57 -2.56
C SER A 113 -15.86 -9.97 -2.75
N PHE A 114 -16.08 -10.88 -1.81
CA PHE A 114 -15.48 -12.23 -1.77
C PHE A 114 -13.93 -12.23 -1.74
N VAL A 115 -13.34 -11.20 -1.16
CA VAL A 115 -11.87 -11.03 -1.06
C VAL A 115 -11.23 -12.07 -0.15
N LEU A 116 -11.99 -12.70 0.74
CA LEU A 116 -11.48 -13.77 1.61
C LEU A 116 -11.28 -15.10 0.89
N GLY A 117 -11.82 -15.28 -0.33
CA GLY A 117 -11.66 -16.49 -1.15
C GLY A 117 -12.24 -17.75 -0.49
N ARG A 118 -13.22 -17.59 0.38
CA ARG A 118 -13.97 -18.62 1.09
C ARG A 118 -15.38 -18.15 1.42
N ASP A 119 -16.29 -19.08 1.72
CA ASP A 119 -17.66 -18.75 2.08
C ASP A 119 -17.75 -18.33 3.56
N THR A 120 -18.33 -17.16 3.81
CA THR A 120 -18.59 -16.60 5.15
C THR A 120 -20.08 -16.42 5.43
N SER A 121 -20.96 -16.87 4.54
CA SER A 121 -22.43 -16.66 4.64
C SER A 121 -23.10 -17.51 5.72
N ASN A 122 -22.45 -18.58 6.20
CA ASN A 122 -23.00 -19.51 7.21
C ASN A 122 -22.56 -19.16 8.64
N ALA A 123 -22.10 -17.94 8.89
CA ALA A 123 -21.92 -17.47 10.26
C ALA A 123 -23.25 -17.61 11.00
N LYS A 124 -23.24 -18.17 12.20
CA LYS A 124 -24.45 -18.20 13.04
C LYS A 124 -24.90 -16.74 13.19
N GLU A 125 -26.06 -16.41 12.60
CA GLU A 125 -26.74 -15.17 12.95
C GLU A 125 -26.87 -15.19 14.48
N VAL A 126 -26.23 -14.27 15.17
CA VAL A 126 -26.54 -14.01 16.57
C VAL A 126 -28.00 -13.59 16.53
N LEU A 127 -28.90 -14.51 16.97
CA LEU A 127 -30.30 -14.22 17.07
C LEU A 127 -30.42 -13.02 18.00
N LYS A 128 -30.61 -11.84 17.43
CA LYS A 128 -31.04 -10.67 18.18
C LYS A 128 -32.36 -11.06 18.81
N ASP A 129 -32.41 -11.11 20.15
CA ASP A 129 -33.62 -11.30 20.89
C ASP A 129 -34.56 -10.14 20.51
N MET A 130 -35.58 -10.42 19.71
CA MET A 130 -36.52 -9.42 19.17
C MET A 130 -37.34 -8.76 20.27
N ASP A 131 -37.20 -9.20 21.53
CA ASP A 131 -37.91 -8.70 22.70
C ASP A 131 -37.04 -7.74 23.57
N ALA A 132 -35.83 -7.42 23.19
CA ALA A 132 -35.05 -6.38 23.84
C ALA A 132 -35.48 -5.00 23.33
N GLU A 133 -36.45 -4.42 24.00
CA GLU A 133 -36.82 -3.01 23.87
C GLU A 133 -35.59 -2.15 24.22
N ASP A 134 -35.19 -1.31 23.28
CA ASP A 134 -34.31 -0.12 23.45
C ASP A 134 -33.05 -0.32 24.30
N SER A 135 -32.04 -0.94 23.71
CA SER A 135 -30.67 -0.48 23.96
C SER A 135 -30.08 -0.01 22.62
N ASP A 136 -29.65 1.24 22.56
CA ASP A 136 -28.81 1.82 21.51
C ASP A 136 -27.43 1.14 21.46
N ASP A 137 -27.35 -0.18 21.68
CA ASP A 137 -26.13 -0.97 21.57
C ASP A 137 -25.85 -1.23 20.08
N GLU A 138 -25.19 -0.26 19.42
CA GLU A 138 -24.43 -0.44 18.17
C GLU A 138 -23.33 -1.52 18.31
N ASP A 139 -23.20 -2.17 19.46
CA ASP A 139 -22.14 -3.08 19.87
C ASP A 139 -22.48 -4.58 19.69
N GLY A 140 -23.17 -4.96 18.60
CA GLY A 140 -23.31 -6.38 18.25
C GLY A 140 -21.97 -7.05 17.95
N ASP A 141 -21.87 -8.36 18.20
CA ASP A 141 -20.70 -9.17 17.83
C ASP A 141 -20.44 -9.13 16.33
N LEU A 142 -19.16 -9.28 15.95
CA LEU A 142 -18.74 -9.36 14.55
C LEU A 142 -19.08 -10.73 13.95
N ASN A 143 -19.16 -10.80 12.61
CA ASN A 143 -19.27 -12.07 11.91
C ASN A 143 -18.09 -12.98 12.26
N GLU A 144 -18.35 -14.14 12.90
CA GLU A 144 -17.33 -15.07 13.39
C GLU A 144 -16.41 -15.55 12.27
N LEU A 145 -16.94 -15.82 11.08
CA LEU A 145 -16.16 -16.32 9.93
C LEU A 145 -15.31 -15.25 9.29
N GLU A 146 -15.66 -13.97 9.42
CA GLU A 146 -14.88 -12.85 8.88
C GLU A 146 -13.86 -12.33 9.88
N SER A 147 -14.23 -12.28 11.15
CA SER A 147 -13.36 -11.79 12.24
C SER A 147 -12.32 -12.80 12.69
N THR A 148 -12.44 -14.07 12.29
CA THR A 148 -11.46 -15.12 12.62
C THR A 148 -10.70 -15.55 11.36
N PRO A 149 -9.35 -15.59 11.40
CA PRO A 149 -8.55 -16.07 10.28
C PRO A 149 -8.95 -17.46 9.80
N GLY A 150 -9.31 -17.58 8.52
CA GLY A 150 -9.69 -18.86 7.87
C GLY A 150 -8.88 -19.09 6.60
N ILE A 151 -8.79 -20.35 6.17
CA ILE A 151 -8.00 -20.76 5.00
C ILE A 151 -8.73 -20.37 3.70
N VAL A 152 -8.01 -19.75 2.77
CA VAL A 152 -8.45 -19.50 1.39
C VAL A 152 -8.62 -20.81 0.64
N GLU A 153 -9.75 -21.00 -0.02
CA GLU A 153 -10.10 -22.22 -0.73
C GLU A 153 -9.81 -22.09 -2.24
N GLY A 154 -9.47 -23.22 -2.89
CA GLY A 154 -9.35 -23.27 -4.36
C GLY A 154 -7.98 -22.91 -4.93
N LEU A 155 -6.98 -22.59 -4.13
CA LEU A 155 -5.60 -22.46 -4.60
C LEU A 155 -5.02 -23.81 -5.05
N PRO A 156 -4.09 -23.85 -6.02
CA PRO A 156 -3.49 -25.10 -6.49
C PRO A 156 -2.78 -25.83 -5.35
N LYS A 157 -3.05 -27.14 -5.23
CA LYS A 157 -2.39 -27.99 -4.22
C LYS A 157 -0.87 -28.01 -4.43
N GLY A 158 -0.12 -27.72 -3.36
CA GLY A 158 1.34 -27.71 -3.40
C GLY A 158 1.94 -26.50 -4.11
N ALA A 159 1.14 -25.47 -4.41
CA ALA A 159 1.65 -24.21 -4.92
C ALA A 159 2.59 -23.55 -3.90
N LYS A 160 3.74 -23.09 -4.38
CA LYS A 160 4.67 -22.31 -3.56
C LYS A 160 4.38 -20.83 -3.80
N ILE A 161 3.78 -20.19 -2.82
CA ILE A 161 3.45 -18.78 -2.86
C ILE A 161 4.67 -17.97 -2.42
N VAL A 162 5.02 -16.96 -3.20
CA VAL A 162 6.20 -16.12 -2.96
C VAL A 162 5.84 -14.67 -2.65
N GLN A 163 4.60 -14.25 -2.99
CA GLN A 163 4.08 -12.92 -2.64
C GLN A 163 2.57 -12.96 -2.49
N LEU A 164 2.07 -12.25 -1.49
CA LEU A 164 0.67 -11.90 -1.30
C LEU A 164 0.42 -10.49 -1.83
N CYS A 165 -0.78 -10.22 -2.35
CA CYS A 165 -1.19 -8.92 -2.85
C CYS A 165 -2.68 -8.70 -2.55
N ALA A 166 -3.04 -7.56 -1.96
CA ALA A 166 -4.41 -7.21 -1.61
C ALA A 166 -4.71 -5.77 -2.01
N THR A 167 -5.84 -5.55 -2.68
CA THR A 167 -6.45 -4.25 -2.92
C THR A 167 -7.59 -4.03 -1.92
N ASP A 168 -8.49 -3.07 -2.11
CA ASP A 168 -9.69 -2.98 -1.28
C ASP A 168 -10.68 -4.12 -1.55
N ASN A 169 -10.81 -4.53 -2.81
CA ASN A 169 -11.87 -5.43 -3.26
C ASN A 169 -11.36 -6.66 -4.04
N LEU A 170 -10.05 -6.87 -4.10
CA LEU A 170 -9.46 -8.00 -4.80
C LEU A 170 -8.21 -8.50 -4.10
N SER A 171 -8.06 -9.80 -4.03
CA SER A 171 -6.90 -10.52 -3.49
C SER A 171 -6.16 -11.26 -4.58
N ALA A 172 -4.84 -11.34 -4.48
CA ALA A 172 -4.02 -12.09 -5.41
C ALA A 172 -2.79 -12.72 -4.73
N VAL A 173 -2.27 -13.78 -5.34
CA VAL A 173 -1.02 -14.43 -4.94
C VAL A 173 -0.13 -14.67 -6.15
N LEU A 174 1.18 -14.49 -5.97
CA LEU A 174 2.21 -14.83 -6.94
C LEU A 174 2.86 -16.16 -6.54
N LEU A 175 2.98 -17.08 -7.49
CA LEU A 175 3.62 -18.38 -7.31
C LEU A 175 5.09 -18.34 -7.74
N ASP A 176 5.88 -19.29 -7.27
CA ASP A 176 7.32 -19.46 -7.58
C ASP A 176 7.63 -19.74 -9.08
N ASN A 177 6.60 -20.06 -9.86
CA ASN A 177 6.70 -20.23 -11.31
C ASN A 177 6.31 -18.95 -12.11
N GLY A 178 5.98 -17.85 -11.43
CA GLY A 178 5.55 -16.60 -12.04
C GLY A 178 4.08 -16.53 -12.45
N ASP A 179 3.28 -17.53 -12.09
CA ASP A 179 1.83 -17.50 -12.28
C ASP A 179 1.16 -16.66 -11.18
N VAL A 180 0.08 -15.96 -11.53
CA VAL A 180 -0.73 -15.17 -10.61
C VAL A 180 -2.12 -15.77 -10.51
N TRP A 181 -2.62 -15.92 -9.29
CA TRP A 181 -3.99 -16.30 -8.98
C TRP A 181 -4.67 -15.17 -8.23
N ALA A 182 -5.92 -14.85 -8.61
CA ALA A 182 -6.65 -13.72 -8.02
C ALA A 182 -8.13 -14.04 -7.84
N TRP A 183 -8.79 -13.32 -6.91
CA TRP A 183 -10.22 -13.41 -6.62
C TRP A 183 -10.73 -12.09 -6.04
N GLY A 184 -12.04 -11.86 -6.09
CA GLY A 184 -12.68 -10.60 -5.75
C GLY A 184 -13.15 -9.85 -6.98
N THR A 185 -13.10 -8.52 -6.96
CA THR A 185 -13.54 -7.63 -8.04
C THR A 185 -12.74 -6.33 -8.02
N PHE A 186 -12.82 -5.54 -9.09
CA PHE A 186 -12.44 -4.13 -9.07
C PHE A 186 -13.69 -3.25 -8.99
N ARG A 187 -13.54 -2.09 -8.36
CA ARG A 187 -14.57 -1.05 -8.31
C ARG A 187 -14.12 0.18 -9.08
N CYS A 188 -15.06 1.04 -9.35
CA CYS A 188 -14.87 2.35 -9.97
C CYS A 188 -15.87 3.33 -9.36
N ASN A 189 -15.84 4.60 -9.78
CA ASN A 189 -16.74 5.62 -9.21
C ASN A 189 -18.24 5.29 -9.37
N GLU A 190 -18.58 4.48 -10.38
CA GLU A 190 -19.97 4.06 -10.64
C GLU A 190 -20.36 2.76 -9.93
N GLY A 191 -19.47 2.15 -9.13
CA GLY A 191 -19.70 0.90 -8.40
C GLY A 191 -18.81 -0.24 -8.84
N ILE A 192 -19.34 -1.46 -8.99
CA ILE A 192 -18.55 -2.63 -9.41
C ILE A 192 -18.15 -2.49 -10.88
N LEU A 193 -16.83 -2.45 -11.15
CA LEU A 193 -16.27 -2.51 -12.50
C LEU A 193 -16.26 -3.94 -13.04
N GLY A 194 -15.85 -4.91 -12.21
CA GLY A 194 -15.81 -6.33 -12.50
C GLY A 194 -14.43 -6.96 -12.29
N TYR A 195 -14.37 -8.28 -12.35
CA TYR A 195 -13.13 -9.05 -12.32
C TYR A 195 -12.57 -9.29 -13.73
N LYS A 196 -13.44 -9.70 -14.66
CA LYS A 196 -13.17 -9.91 -16.07
C LYS A 196 -14.40 -9.52 -16.87
N HIS A 197 -14.28 -9.33 -18.19
CA HIS A 197 -15.34 -8.81 -19.05
C HIS A 197 -16.75 -9.42 -18.78
N ASN A 198 -16.83 -10.72 -18.50
CA ASN A 198 -18.09 -11.44 -18.28
C ASN A 198 -18.22 -11.95 -16.82
N ILE A 199 -17.35 -11.56 -15.92
CA ILE A 199 -17.33 -11.99 -14.52
C ILE A 199 -17.29 -10.72 -13.65
N LEU A 200 -18.38 -10.43 -12.95
CA LEU A 200 -18.42 -9.28 -12.05
C LEU A 200 -17.57 -9.54 -10.80
N ILE A 201 -17.77 -10.69 -10.14
CA ILE A 201 -17.03 -11.07 -8.93
C ILE A 201 -16.50 -12.50 -9.12
N GLN A 202 -15.23 -12.68 -8.92
CA GLN A 202 -14.56 -13.98 -8.87
C GLN A 202 -14.50 -14.43 -7.41
N LYS A 203 -15.34 -15.36 -6.99
CA LYS A 203 -15.53 -15.72 -5.58
C LYS A 203 -14.37 -16.55 -4.99
N THR A 204 -13.67 -17.29 -5.81
CA THR A 204 -12.57 -18.18 -5.41
C THR A 204 -11.34 -17.95 -6.30
N PRO A 205 -10.13 -18.28 -5.85
CA PRO A 205 -8.93 -18.09 -6.63
C PRO A 205 -9.02 -18.66 -8.05
N ALA A 206 -8.68 -17.82 -9.04
CA ALA A 206 -8.58 -18.21 -10.45
C ALA A 206 -7.27 -17.70 -11.05
N LYS A 207 -6.68 -18.48 -11.94
CA LYS A 207 -5.47 -18.11 -12.65
C LYS A 207 -5.72 -16.92 -13.58
N VAL A 208 -4.85 -15.93 -13.55
CA VAL A 208 -4.84 -14.77 -14.44
C VAL A 208 -3.91 -15.07 -15.62
N GLU A 209 -4.48 -15.56 -16.72
CA GLU A 209 -3.71 -16.10 -17.87
C GLU A 209 -2.84 -15.05 -18.57
N GLU A 210 -3.19 -13.77 -18.44
CA GLU A 210 -2.49 -12.65 -19.05
C GLU A 210 -1.20 -12.30 -18.30
N PHE A 211 -1.12 -12.59 -16.99
CA PHE A 211 0.10 -12.48 -16.20
C PHE A 211 0.99 -13.70 -16.42
N LYS A 212 2.18 -13.49 -16.96
CA LYS A 212 3.15 -14.54 -17.27
C LYS A 212 4.55 -14.14 -16.80
N GLU A 213 5.26 -15.08 -16.22
CA GLU A 213 6.62 -14.87 -15.74
C GLU A 213 6.72 -13.63 -14.82
N ILE A 214 5.69 -13.40 -14.00
CA ILE A 214 5.64 -12.25 -13.07
C ILE A 214 6.65 -12.46 -11.93
N THR A 215 7.33 -11.38 -11.57
CA THR A 215 8.33 -11.36 -10.50
C THR A 215 7.91 -10.51 -9.32
N GLN A 216 6.96 -9.57 -9.52
CA GLN A 216 6.44 -8.71 -8.47
C GLN A 216 5.03 -8.25 -8.80
N LEU A 217 4.17 -8.16 -7.78
CA LEU A 217 2.86 -7.49 -7.82
C LEU A 217 2.91 -6.23 -6.95
N ALA A 218 2.16 -5.20 -7.34
CA ALA A 218 1.89 -4.04 -6.50
C ALA A 218 0.41 -3.67 -6.63
N SER A 219 -0.25 -3.50 -5.48
CA SER A 219 -1.68 -3.18 -5.38
C SER A 219 -1.92 -1.72 -5.07
N GLY A 220 -2.89 -1.12 -5.74
CA GLY A 220 -3.55 0.09 -5.31
C GLY A 220 -4.96 -0.21 -4.80
N LYS A 221 -5.84 0.80 -4.74
CA LYS A 221 -7.22 0.63 -4.25
C LYS A 221 -8.03 -0.34 -5.11
N ASP A 222 -8.06 -0.09 -6.42
CA ASP A 222 -8.83 -0.88 -7.39
C ASP A 222 -8.00 -1.17 -8.65
N HIS A 223 -6.71 -1.42 -8.50
CA HIS A 223 -5.84 -1.82 -9.59
C HIS A 223 -4.63 -2.63 -9.09
N ILE A 224 -4.05 -3.40 -9.99
CA ILE A 224 -2.82 -4.16 -9.76
C ILE A 224 -1.83 -3.89 -10.89
N LEU A 225 -0.57 -3.70 -10.52
CA LEU A 225 0.57 -3.74 -11.42
C LEU A 225 1.26 -5.11 -11.30
N GLY A 226 1.69 -5.66 -12.42
CA GLY A 226 2.55 -6.84 -12.48
C GLY A 226 3.84 -6.51 -13.20
N LEU A 227 4.98 -6.85 -12.60
CA LEU A 227 6.31 -6.73 -13.20
C LEU A 227 6.76 -8.09 -13.70
N ASP A 228 7.08 -8.22 -14.97
CA ASP A 228 7.58 -9.47 -15.51
C ASP A 228 9.11 -9.61 -15.40
N ILE A 229 9.59 -10.82 -15.68
CA ILE A 229 11.03 -11.16 -15.65
C ILE A 229 11.90 -10.31 -16.60
N ARG A 230 11.30 -9.65 -17.62
CA ARG A 230 11.98 -8.77 -18.59
C ARG A 230 11.93 -7.30 -18.20
N GLY A 231 11.33 -6.99 -17.03
CA GLY A 231 11.14 -5.61 -16.57
C GLY A 231 10.02 -4.88 -17.31
N VAL A 232 9.07 -5.59 -17.90
CA VAL A 232 7.86 -5.02 -18.51
C VAL A 232 6.79 -4.90 -17.42
N VAL A 233 6.13 -3.75 -17.35
CA VAL A 233 5.04 -3.51 -16.41
C VAL A 233 3.70 -3.69 -17.12
N LEU A 234 2.85 -4.53 -16.53
CA LEU A 234 1.46 -4.71 -16.90
C LEU A 234 0.56 -4.05 -15.85
N ALA A 235 -0.57 -3.49 -16.28
CA ALA A 235 -1.54 -2.85 -15.41
C ALA A 235 -2.95 -3.41 -15.65
N TRP A 236 -3.71 -3.64 -14.55
CA TRP A 236 -5.01 -4.29 -14.52
C TRP A 236 -5.94 -3.62 -13.51
N GLY A 237 -7.21 -3.40 -13.87
CA GLY A 237 -8.25 -2.85 -12.99
C GLY A 237 -8.72 -1.45 -13.38
N ASN A 238 -9.08 -0.62 -12.39
CA ASN A 238 -9.58 0.73 -12.60
C ASN A 238 -8.48 1.68 -13.11
N GLY A 239 -8.81 2.51 -14.09
CA GLY A 239 -7.90 3.49 -14.70
C GLY A 239 -8.43 4.91 -14.74
N GLN A 240 -9.46 5.25 -13.96
CA GLN A 240 -10.12 6.56 -13.98
C GLN A 240 -9.21 7.70 -13.53
N GLN A 241 -8.20 7.42 -12.69
CA GLN A 241 -7.20 8.38 -12.20
C GLN A 241 -5.83 8.23 -12.90
N PHE A 242 -5.79 7.60 -14.09
CA PHE A 242 -4.57 7.31 -14.85
C PHE A 242 -3.58 6.36 -14.15
N GLN A 243 -3.96 5.70 -13.07
CA GLN A 243 -3.14 4.74 -12.33
C GLN A 243 -2.70 3.53 -13.18
N LEU A 244 -3.30 3.30 -14.35
CA LEU A 244 -2.85 2.28 -15.31
C LEU A 244 -1.75 2.78 -16.29
N GLY A 245 -1.18 3.97 -16.06
CA GLY A 245 -0.10 4.54 -16.87
C GLY A 245 -0.49 4.93 -18.31
N ARG A 246 -1.79 4.90 -18.62
CA ARG A 246 -2.36 5.25 -19.90
C ARG A 246 -3.76 5.83 -19.76
N ARG A 247 -4.17 6.65 -20.73
CA ARG A 247 -5.54 7.16 -20.79
C ARG A 247 -6.52 6.03 -21.12
N ILE A 248 -7.56 5.89 -20.31
CA ILE A 248 -8.68 4.98 -20.55
C ILE A 248 -9.87 5.81 -21.05
N MET A 249 -10.43 5.44 -22.19
CA MET A 249 -11.68 6.05 -22.68
C MET A 249 -12.87 5.27 -22.11
N GLU A 250 -13.92 5.97 -21.70
CA GLU A 250 -15.11 5.37 -21.09
C GLU A 250 -15.68 4.20 -21.89
N ARG A 251 -15.80 4.35 -23.21
CA ARG A 251 -16.28 3.28 -24.11
C ARG A 251 -15.42 2.00 -24.11
N SER A 252 -14.23 2.04 -23.56
CA SER A 252 -13.28 0.91 -23.53
C SER A 252 -12.85 0.53 -22.12
N ARG A 253 -13.53 1.04 -21.07
CA ARG A 253 -13.14 0.79 -19.67
C ARG A 253 -13.10 -0.70 -19.32
N LEU A 254 -14.03 -1.51 -19.83
CA LEU A 254 -14.04 -2.95 -19.56
C LEU A 254 -12.82 -3.70 -20.13
N ARG A 255 -12.06 -3.10 -21.06
CA ARG A 255 -10.79 -3.66 -21.56
C ARG A 255 -9.66 -3.58 -20.53
N THR A 256 -9.83 -2.82 -19.46
CA THR A 256 -8.88 -2.74 -18.37
C THR A 256 -8.97 -3.92 -17.42
N LEU A 257 -10.05 -4.72 -17.52
CA LEU A 257 -10.24 -5.98 -16.79
C LEU A 257 -9.41 -7.15 -17.34
N GLU A 258 -8.47 -6.86 -18.23
CA GLU A 258 -7.39 -7.76 -18.66
C GLU A 258 -6.05 -7.07 -18.43
N PRO A 259 -5.08 -7.70 -17.73
CA PRO A 259 -3.73 -7.16 -17.58
C PRO A 259 -3.10 -6.84 -18.94
N ARG A 260 -2.59 -5.61 -19.09
CA ARG A 260 -1.94 -5.17 -20.33
C ARG A 260 -0.73 -4.30 -20.04
N GLU A 261 0.28 -4.48 -20.86
CA GLU A 261 1.44 -3.58 -20.91
C GLU A 261 1.03 -2.20 -21.46
N PHE A 262 1.74 -1.15 -21.07
CA PHE A 262 1.49 0.23 -21.48
C PHE A 262 2.75 0.98 -21.97
N GLY A 263 3.77 0.24 -22.36
CA GLY A 263 4.99 0.77 -22.96
C GLY A 263 6.12 1.03 -21.96
N LEU A 264 5.97 0.62 -20.69
CA LEU A 264 6.99 0.75 -19.66
C LEU A 264 7.79 -0.55 -19.54
N ALA A 265 9.11 -0.45 -19.73
CA ALA A 265 10.06 -1.56 -19.64
C ALA A 265 11.40 -1.12 -19.03
N GLY A 266 12.30 -2.06 -18.72
CA GLY A 266 13.56 -1.79 -18.05
C GLY A 266 13.38 -1.48 -16.56
N VAL A 267 12.30 -1.98 -15.96
CA VAL A 267 11.92 -1.78 -14.57
C VAL A 267 12.43 -2.92 -13.70
N LYS A 268 13.00 -2.60 -12.53
CA LYS A 268 13.45 -3.60 -11.54
C LYS A 268 12.55 -3.66 -10.29
N TYR A 269 11.70 -2.67 -10.05
CA TYR A 269 10.83 -2.58 -8.89
C TYR A 269 9.57 -1.75 -9.22
N ILE A 270 8.42 -2.16 -8.70
CA ILE A 270 7.16 -1.44 -8.79
C ILE A 270 6.53 -1.22 -7.42
N ALA A 271 5.81 -0.12 -7.25
CA ALA A 271 4.99 0.17 -6.07
C ALA A 271 3.71 0.91 -6.49
N SER A 272 2.70 0.84 -5.64
CA SER A 272 1.44 1.54 -5.85
C SER A 272 0.88 2.09 -4.55
N GLY A 273 0.33 3.28 -4.60
CA GLY A 273 -0.65 3.79 -3.65
C GLY A 273 -2.07 3.59 -4.18
N GLU A 274 -3.06 4.16 -3.50
CA GLU A 274 -4.45 3.96 -3.89
C GLU A 274 -4.74 4.42 -5.32
N PHE A 275 -4.20 5.56 -5.74
CA PHE A 275 -4.48 6.18 -7.05
C PHE A 275 -3.24 6.61 -7.84
N HIS A 276 -2.04 6.32 -7.34
CA HIS A 276 -0.78 6.69 -7.99
C HIS A 276 0.23 5.56 -7.89
N CYS A 277 1.17 5.53 -8.81
CA CYS A 277 2.07 4.38 -8.98
C CYS A 277 3.51 4.82 -9.16
N PHE A 278 4.42 3.91 -8.88
CA PHE A 278 5.86 4.10 -9.02
C PHE A 278 6.53 2.91 -9.71
N ALA A 279 7.64 3.21 -10.38
CA ALA A 279 8.57 2.20 -10.88
C ALA A 279 10.01 2.69 -10.68
N ILE A 280 10.91 1.77 -10.32
CA ILE A 280 12.34 2.03 -10.29
C ILE A 280 12.96 1.29 -11.47
N THR A 281 13.67 2.01 -12.34
CA THR A 281 14.33 1.43 -13.50
C THR A 281 15.64 0.75 -13.10
N THR A 282 16.20 -0.06 -14.01
CA THR A 282 17.55 -0.65 -13.85
C THR A 282 18.66 0.40 -13.73
N GLU A 283 18.42 1.61 -14.24
CA GLU A 283 19.32 2.77 -14.11
C GLU A 283 19.18 3.50 -12.76
N GLY A 284 18.25 3.08 -11.89
CA GLY A 284 17.99 3.71 -10.61
C GLY A 284 17.03 4.92 -10.65
N LYS A 285 16.46 5.23 -11.81
CA LYS A 285 15.48 6.31 -11.95
C LYS A 285 14.15 5.91 -11.33
N VAL A 286 13.55 6.83 -10.59
CA VAL A 286 12.21 6.69 -10.03
C VAL A 286 11.20 7.33 -10.99
N LEU A 287 10.26 6.56 -11.46
CA LEU A 287 9.16 7.02 -12.31
C LEU A 287 7.85 6.97 -11.53
N THR A 288 6.94 7.90 -11.81
CA THR A 288 5.62 7.99 -11.18
C THR A 288 4.52 8.32 -12.19
N TRP A 289 3.27 7.94 -11.90
CA TRP A 289 2.08 8.31 -12.66
C TRP A 289 0.81 8.13 -11.82
N GLY A 290 -0.31 8.73 -12.27
CA GLY A 290 -1.60 8.68 -11.60
C GLY A 290 -2.01 10.02 -10.97
N LEU A 291 -2.86 9.98 -9.95
CA LEU A 291 -3.37 11.16 -9.26
C LEU A 291 -2.24 11.92 -8.54
N ASN A 292 -2.24 13.26 -8.63
CA ASN A 292 -1.20 14.11 -8.04
C ASN A 292 -1.74 15.41 -7.40
N GLN A 293 -2.98 15.41 -6.95
CA GLN A 293 -3.63 16.61 -6.41
C GLN A 293 -3.02 17.17 -5.12
N PHE A 294 -2.27 16.34 -4.40
CA PHE A 294 -1.51 16.72 -3.20
C PHE A 294 0.02 16.62 -3.41
N GLY A 295 0.48 16.43 -4.64
CA GLY A 295 1.91 16.20 -4.89
C GLY A 295 2.38 14.81 -4.50
N GLN A 296 1.48 13.83 -4.29
CA GLN A 296 1.81 12.45 -3.90
C GLN A 296 2.66 11.70 -4.92
N CYS A 297 2.76 12.20 -6.15
CA CYS A 297 3.70 11.72 -7.17
C CYS A 297 5.13 12.28 -7.00
N GLY A 298 5.37 13.21 -6.08
CA GLY A 298 6.69 13.84 -5.90
C GLY A 298 7.11 14.76 -7.05
N ILE A 299 6.15 15.23 -7.83
CA ILE A 299 6.36 16.17 -8.93
C ILE A 299 5.66 17.47 -8.59
N SER A 300 6.48 18.53 -8.45
CA SER A 300 5.98 19.89 -8.34
C SER A 300 5.49 20.33 -9.73
N SER A 301 4.20 20.31 -9.94
CA SER A 301 3.51 21.02 -11.01
C SER A 301 2.53 21.99 -10.37
N ASP A 302 2.01 22.95 -11.12
CA ASP A 302 0.90 23.78 -10.64
C ASP A 302 -0.21 22.84 -10.15
N LEU A 303 -0.30 22.66 -8.83
CA LEU A 303 -1.25 21.76 -8.18
C LEU A 303 -2.63 22.43 -8.20
N GLU A 304 -3.29 22.36 -9.35
CA GLU A 304 -4.72 22.66 -9.46
C GLU A 304 -5.54 21.42 -9.09
N ASP A 305 -6.78 21.61 -8.69
CA ASP A 305 -7.73 20.53 -8.44
C ASP A 305 -7.77 19.57 -9.65
N GLY A 306 -7.48 18.27 -9.40
CA GLY A 306 -7.44 17.26 -10.44
C GLY A 306 -6.09 17.11 -11.14
N SER A 307 -5.00 17.64 -10.59
CA SER A 307 -3.66 17.38 -11.13
C SER A 307 -3.38 15.89 -11.28
N ILE A 308 -2.94 15.47 -12.45
CA ILE A 308 -2.70 14.06 -12.81
C ILE A 308 -1.41 13.94 -13.63
N VAL A 309 -0.59 12.97 -13.28
CA VAL A 309 0.56 12.53 -14.07
C VAL A 309 0.09 11.42 -15.01
N THR A 310 -0.15 11.77 -16.27
CA THR A 310 -0.87 10.90 -17.23
C THR A 310 -0.06 9.74 -17.78
N THR A 311 1.27 9.81 -17.69
CA THR A 311 2.22 8.79 -18.20
C THR A 311 3.43 8.73 -17.25
N PRO A 312 4.14 7.59 -17.18
CA PRO A 312 5.35 7.48 -16.36
C PRO A 312 6.31 8.65 -16.58
N THR A 313 6.56 9.40 -15.52
CA THR A 313 7.38 10.62 -15.51
C THR A 313 8.45 10.48 -14.41
N GLU A 314 9.67 10.93 -14.67
CA GLU A 314 10.78 10.84 -13.71
C GLU A 314 10.60 11.80 -12.53
N VAL A 315 10.79 11.29 -11.31
CA VAL A 315 10.90 12.08 -10.08
C VAL A 315 12.37 12.45 -9.91
N GLU A 316 12.81 13.54 -10.55
CA GLU A 316 14.22 13.93 -10.62
C GLU A 316 14.87 14.04 -9.22
N ALA A 317 14.12 14.50 -8.22
CA ALA A 317 14.60 14.65 -6.84
C ALA A 317 14.95 13.32 -6.13
N LEU A 318 14.49 12.18 -6.66
CA LEU A 318 14.78 10.85 -6.11
C LEU A 318 15.80 10.05 -6.92
N SER A 319 16.14 10.47 -8.16
CA SER A 319 16.94 9.66 -9.09
C SER A 319 18.38 9.41 -8.65
N ASP A 320 18.93 10.25 -7.76
CA ASP A 320 20.28 10.13 -7.20
C ASP A 320 20.27 9.58 -5.74
N LYS A 321 19.11 9.20 -5.20
CA LYS A 321 18.96 8.81 -3.78
C LYS A 321 19.05 7.30 -3.54
N ASN A 322 19.32 6.49 -4.56
CA ASN A 322 19.38 5.03 -4.45
C ASN A 322 18.13 4.44 -3.74
N ILE A 323 16.95 4.82 -4.21
CA ILE A 323 15.68 4.35 -3.65
C ILE A 323 15.55 2.84 -3.87
N VAL A 324 15.20 2.12 -2.80
CA VAL A 324 15.06 0.65 -2.77
C VAL A 324 13.66 0.18 -2.45
N GLN A 325 12.85 1.00 -1.76
CA GLN A 325 11.46 0.72 -1.45
C GLN A 325 10.62 2.00 -1.55
N ILE A 326 9.40 1.86 -2.04
CA ILE A 326 8.39 2.91 -2.02
C ILE A 326 7.13 2.32 -1.41
N ALA A 327 6.53 3.02 -0.45
CA ALA A 327 5.22 2.74 0.10
C ALA A 327 4.35 3.98 -0.09
N ALA A 328 3.13 3.78 -0.57
CA ALA A 328 2.26 4.88 -0.91
C ALA A 328 0.82 4.61 -0.45
N GLY A 329 0.19 5.62 0.15
CA GLY A 329 -1.18 5.59 0.66
C GLY A 329 -2.18 6.21 -0.31
N GLU A 330 -3.22 6.84 0.22
CA GLU A 330 -4.21 7.51 -0.63
C GLU A 330 -3.61 8.76 -1.29
N HIS A 331 -2.97 9.61 -0.49
CA HIS A 331 -2.48 10.92 -0.93
C HIS A 331 -1.05 11.24 -0.50
N HIS A 332 -0.29 10.27 0.00
CA HIS A 332 1.09 10.47 0.44
C HIS A 332 1.99 9.29 0.08
N THR A 333 3.28 9.52 0.14
CA THR A 333 4.29 8.56 -0.28
C THR A 333 5.53 8.63 0.60
N LEU A 334 6.07 7.48 0.94
CA LEU A 334 7.38 7.30 1.57
C LEU A 334 8.31 6.60 0.58
N ALA A 335 9.51 7.14 0.38
CA ALA A 335 10.55 6.52 -0.43
C ALA A 335 11.78 6.26 0.46
N LEU A 336 12.16 4.99 0.59
CA LEU A 336 13.28 4.54 1.40
C LEU A 336 14.50 4.35 0.52
N SER A 337 15.60 4.97 0.89
CA SER A 337 16.90 4.78 0.24
C SER A 337 17.69 3.64 0.88
N GLN A 338 18.66 3.13 0.15
CA GLN A 338 19.51 2.01 0.58
C GLN A 338 20.30 2.30 1.88
N ASP A 339 20.55 3.55 2.20
CA ASP A 339 21.26 3.96 3.43
C ASP A 339 20.34 4.14 4.64
N GLY A 340 19.06 3.76 4.53
CA GLY A 340 18.07 3.86 5.59
C GLY A 340 17.43 5.25 5.74
N THR A 341 17.69 6.19 4.81
CA THR A 341 17.02 7.50 4.80
C THR A 341 15.64 7.39 4.17
N VAL A 342 14.63 8.03 4.80
CA VAL A 342 13.26 8.11 4.28
C VAL A 342 13.03 9.51 3.68
N TYR A 343 12.47 9.55 2.49
CA TYR A 343 11.92 10.75 1.85
C TYR A 343 10.40 10.66 1.85
N THR A 344 9.72 11.76 2.14
CA THR A 344 8.27 11.84 2.27
C THR A 344 7.71 12.97 1.43
N PHE A 345 6.52 12.81 0.88
CA PHE A 345 5.82 13.82 0.08
C PHE A 345 4.33 13.50 -0.06
N GLY A 346 3.54 14.50 -0.42
CA GLY A 346 2.10 14.37 -0.56
C GLY A 346 1.33 15.22 0.46
N ARG A 347 0.17 14.74 0.88
CA ARG A 347 -0.75 15.41 1.78
C ARG A 347 -0.14 15.57 3.18
N TYR A 348 -0.33 16.75 3.78
CA TYR A 348 0.23 17.11 5.08
C TYR A 348 -0.83 17.28 6.18
N ASP A 349 -2.05 17.66 5.84
CA ASP A 349 -3.04 18.20 6.79
C ASP A 349 -3.57 17.18 7.82
N MET A 350 -3.28 15.88 7.63
CA MET A 350 -3.46 14.80 8.60
C MET A 350 -2.12 14.24 9.09
N PHE A 351 -1.01 14.96 8.89
CA PHE A 351 0.35 14.58 9.29
C PHE A 351 0.89 13.29 8.66
N GLU A 352 0.30 12.83 7.55
CA GLU A 352 0.65 11.55 6.90
C GLU A 352 2.12 11.47 6.49
N ILE A 353 2.74 12.63 6.18
CA ILE A 353 4.14 12.69 5.74
C ILE A 353 5.17 12.81 6.89
N GLY A 354 4.73 13.00 8.15
CA GLY A 354 5.61 12.96 9.32
C GLY A 354 6.59 14.13 9.47
N LEU A 355 6.40 15.23 8.75
CA LEU A 355 7.20 16.44 8.87
C LEU A 355 6.60 17.39 9.91
N SER A 356 7.42 17.89 10.83
CA SER A 356 6.98 18.99 11.68
C SER A 356 6.86 20.27 10.88
N LYS A 357 6.08 21.22 11.40
CA LYS A 357 5.87 22.50 10.75
C LYS A 357 7.17 23.26 10.44
N ASP A 358 8.19 23.07 11.29
CA ASP A 358 9.48 23.74 11.15
C ASP A 358 10.38 23.08 10.09
N ASP A 359 10.08 21.82 9.72
CA ASP A 359 10.83 21.03 8.73
C ASP A 359 10.22 21.13 7.31
N LEU A 360 9.15 21.93 7.13
CA LEU A 360 8.47 22.06 5.84
C LEU A 360 9.34 22.82 4.82
N PRO A 361 9.49 22.31 3.58
CA PRO A 361 10.22 22.98 2.52
C PRO A 361 9.48 24.24 2.00
N GLU A 362 10.21 25.12 1.31
CA GLU A 362 9.63 26.35 0.72
C GLU A 362 8.52 26.05 -0.30
N GLU A 363 8.63 24.93 -1.01
CA GLU A 363 7.68 24.44 -2.01
C GLU A 363 6.37 23.92 -1.40
N THR A 364 6.21 23.99 -0.07
CA THR A 364 4.98 23.57 0.60
C THR A 364 3.78 24.34 0.09
N PHE A 365 2.80 23.62 -0.45
CA PHE A 365 1.54 24.19 -0.88
C PHE A 365 0.69 24.55 0.33
N LYS A 366 0.15 25.79 0.34
CA LYS A 366 -0.67 26.32 1.42
C LYS A 366 -2.06 26.67 0.90
N ASP A 367 -3.07 26.53 1.76
CA ASP A 367 -4.43 26.95 1.47
C ASP A 367 -4.57 28.50 1.45
N ALA A 368 -5.78 28.99 1.15
CA ALA A 368 -6.08 30.41 1.10
C ALA A 368 -5.85 31.14 2.45
N HIS A 369 -5.74 30.42 3.55
CA HIS A 369 -5.47 30.94 4.90
C HIS A 369 -4.00 30.83 5.30
N GLY A 370 -3.13 30.34 4.40
CA GLY A 370 -1.71 30.14 4.66
C GLY A 370 -1.39 28.87 5.47
N LYS A 371 -2.37 27.97 5.68
CA LYS A 371 -2.15 26.69 6.37
C LYS A 371 -1.51 25.68 5.41
N PRO A 372 -0.42 25.00 5.81
CA PRO A 372 0.18 23.94 5.01
C PRO A 372 -0.84 22.85 4.67
N ARG A 373 -0.89 22.42 3.41
CA ARG A 373 -1.81 21.40 2.90
C ARG A 373 -1.09 20.19 2.30
N SER A 374 0.00 20.44 1.57
CA SER A 374 0.77 19.36 0.96
C SER A 374 2.22 19.76 0.69
N VAL A 375 3.08 18.75 0.62
CA VAL A 375 4.49 18.87 0.26
C VAL A 375 4.71 18.10 -1.06
N PRO A 376 4.77 18.79 -2.20
CA PRO A 376 4.82 18.15 -3.52
C PRO A 376 6.21 17.65 -3.92
N VAL A 377 7.23 17.93 -3.13
CA VAL A 377 8.62 17.58 -3.41
C VAL A 377 9.14 16.56 -2.38
N PRO A 378 9.86 15.52 -2.81
CA PRO A 378 10.48 14.57 -1.89
C PRO A 378 11.36 15.27 -0.87
N THR A 379 10.96 15.25 0.39
CA THR A 379 11.62 15.90 1.52
C THR A 379 12.14 14.85 2.48
N LYS A 380 13.40 15.00 2.93
CA LYS A 380 14.02 14.07 3.87
C LYS A 380 13.35 14.14 5.23
N LEU A 381 12.96 13.00 5.77
CA LEU A 381 12.46 12.85 7.13
C LEU A 381 13.65 12.80 8.10
N THR A 382 13.72 13.76 9.04
CA THR A 382 14.90 13.96 9.90
C THR A 382 14.70 13.38 11.30
N LYS A 383 13.46 13.31 11.80
CA LYS A 383 13.12 12.87 13.16
C LYS A 383 12.80 11.36 13.23
N ILE A 384 13.64 10.56 12.60
CA ILE A 384 13.52 9.10 12.61
C ILE A 384 14.92 8.47 12.52
N PRO A 385 15.19 7.36 13.22
CA PRO A 385 16.45 6.64 13.06
C PRO A 385 16.56 6.02 11.66
N LYS A 386 17.67 5.32 11.39
CA LYS A 386 17.83 4.56 10.16
C LYS A 386 16.74 3.49 10.05
N VAL A 387 16.08 3.48 8.89
CA VAL A 387 14.92 2.65 8.59
C VAL A 387 15.29 1.53 7.64
N ARG A 388 14.82 0.32 7.90
CA ARG A 388 14.98 -0.83 6.99
C ARG A 388 13.74 -1.14 6.16
N SER A 389 12.56 -0.68 6.57
CA SER A 389 11.31 -0.90 5.84
C SER A 389 10.27 0.15 6.18
N VAL A 390 9.43 0.49 5.22
CA VAL A 390 8.29 1.41 5.36
C VAL A 390 7.01 0.73 4.91
N ALA A 391 5.89 1.08 5.55
CA ALA A 391 4.55 0.70 5.14
C ALA A 391 3.59 1.87 5.33
N VAL A 392 2.55 1.93 4.55
CA VAL A 392 1.61 3.06 4.51
C VAL A 392 0.20 2.54 4.40
N GLY A 393 -0.69 3.05 5.24
CA GLY A 393 -2.14 2.90 5.11
C GLY A 393 -2.76 4.07 4.35
N SER A 394 -4.10 4.21 4.39
CA SER A 394 -4.76 5.32 3.69
C SER A 394 -4.30 6.68 4.21
N HIS A 395 -4.23 6.87 5.55
CA HIS A 395 -3.92 8.16 6.19
C HIS A 395 -2.88 8.07 7.32
N HIS A 396 -2.14 6.97 7.40
CA HIS A 396 -1.08 6.81 8.40
C HIS A 396 0.13 6.10 7.81
N SER A 397 1.25 6.25 8.46
CA SER A 397 2.54 5.75 8.02
C SER A 397 3.21 4.94 9.12
N LEU A 398 3.93 3.91 8.72
CA LEU A 398 4.74 3.05 9.58
C LEU A 398 6.16 2.96 9.03
N ALA A 399 7.13 2.90 9.93
CA ALA A 399 8.50 2.58 9.60
C ALA A 399 9.07 1.58 10.61
N ILE A 400 9.90 0.67 10.13
CA ILE A 400 10.64 -0.25 10.97
C ILE A 400 12.11 0.19 10.95
N SER A 401 12.67 0.52 12.12
CA SER A 401 14.10 0.87 12.23
C SER A 401 14.99 -0.33 11.98
N GLU A 402 16.30 -0.08 11.77
CA GLU A 402 17.30 -1.16 11.66
C GLU A 402 17.31 -2.05 12.92
N ASP A 403 16.99 -1.50 14.09
CA ASP A 403 16.90 -2.23 15.36
C ASP A 403 15.57 -3.00 15.53
N GLY A 404 14.68 -2.97 14.55
CA GLY A 404 13.40 -3.71 14.57
C GLY A 404 12.33 -3.09 15.43
N VAL A 405 12.36 -1.79 15.61
CA VAL A 405 11.35 -1.02 16.34
C VAL A 405 10.40 -0.35 15.36
N VAL A 406 9.11 -0.30 15.68
CA VAL A 406 8.09 0.34 14.85
C VAL A 406 7.90 1.79 15.27
N TYR A 407 7.93 2.66 14.29
CA TYR A 407 7.54 4.06 14.37
C TYR A 407 6.27 4.28 13.57
N SER A 408 5.39 5.14 14.07
CA SER A 408 4.13 5.47 13.40
C SER A 408 3.83 6.96 13.47
N TRP A 409 3.06 7.46 12.51
CA TRP A 409 2.57 8.84 12.45
C TRP A 409 1.38 8.96 11.49
N GLY A 410 0.71 10.12 11.51
CA GLY A 410 -0.46 10.42 10.69
C GLY A 410 -1.74 10.46 11.50
N PHE A 411 -2.86 10.13 10.87
CA PHE A 411 -4.22 10.20 11.42
C PHE A 411 -4.43 9.23 12.59
N GLY A 412 -4.85 9.77 13.73
CA GLY A 412 -4.89 9.06 15.02
C GLY A 412 -6.25 8.51 15.44
N GLU A 413 -7.37 9.09 14.96
CA GLU A 413 -8.72 8.74 15.44
C GLU A 413 -9.10 7.25 15.27
N THR A 414 -8.51 6.58 14.27
CA THR A 414 -8.72 5.14 14.03
C THR A 414 -7.81 4.24 14.84
N TYR A 415 -6.95 4.80 15.70
CA TYR A 415 -5.92 4.07 16.44
C TYR A 415 -4.91 3.29 15.58
N ALA A 416 -4.92 3.47 14.27
CA ALA A 416 -4.01 2.78 13.35
C ALA A 416 -2.54 3.14 13.57
N VAL A 417 -2.26 4.28 14.21
CA VAL A 417 -0.92 4.66 14.69
C VAL A 417 -0.46 3.86 15.93
N GLY A 418 -1.35 3.20 16.69
CA GLY A 418 -1.01 2.26 17.75
C GLY A 418 -0.39 2.87 19.02
N LEU A 419 -0.49 4.18 19.23
CA LEU A 419 0.15 4.90 20.33
C LEU A 419 -0.70 4.96 21.63
N GLY A 420 -1.88 4.39 21.62
CA GLY A 420 -2.73 4.29 22.80
C GLY A 420 -4.08 4.97 22.67
N PRO A 421 -4.78 5.20 23.81
CA PRO A 421 -6.19 5.55 23.81
C PRO A 421 -6.49 7.02 23.49
N ALA A 422 -5.50 7.89 23.34
CA ALA A 422 -5.74 9.31 23.08
C ALA A 422 -6.43 9.54 21.73
N GLY A 423 -6.10 8.72 20.70
CA GLY A 423 -6.69 8.86 19.36
C GLY A 423 -6.34 10.19 18.68
N GLU A 424 -5.26 10.83 19.09
CA GLU A 424 -4.80 12.08 18.51
C GLU A 424 -3.92 11.84 17.28
N ASP A 425 -3.95 12.79 16.34
CA ASP A 425 -3.07 12.79 15.18
C ASP A 425 -1.61 12.93 15.62
N VAL A 426 -0.71 12.26 14.90
CA VAL A 426 0.70 12.18 15.24
C VAL A 426 1.53 12.90 14.17
N GLU A 427 2.06 14.07 14.51
CA GLU A 427 2.73 14.97 13.56
C GLU A 427 4.04 14.39 13.01
N THR A 428 4.84 13.73 13.87
CA THR A 428 6.17 13.24 13.51
C THR A 428 6.33 11.76 13.88
N PRO A 429 7.26 11.02 13.25
CA PRO A 429 7.50 9.63 13.57
C PRO A 429 7.70 9.41 15.06
N THR A 430 6.81 8.63 15.66
CA THR A 430 6.80 8.35 17.10
C THR A 430 6.95 6.85 17.35
N ARG A 431 7.86 6.47 18.23
CA ARG A 431 8.09 5.08 18.62
C ARG A 431 6.83 4.47 19.26
N ILE A 432 6.41 3.32 18.79
CA ILE A 432 5.36 2.53 19.46
C ILE A 432 5.99 1.82 20.66
N LYS A 433 5.81 2.36 21.86
CA LYS A 433 6.20 1.73 23.14
C LYS A 433 5.10 0.79 23.59
N ASN A 434 5.33 -0.53 23.45
CA ASN A 434 4.33 -1.55 23.79
C ASN A 434 5.00 -2.86 24.23
N THR A 435 4.64 -3.36 25.41
CA THR A 435 5.22 -4.59 25.98
C THR A 435 5.08 -5.84 25.10
N ALA A 436 4.08 -5.89 24.23
CA ALA A 436 3.92 -7.01 23.30
C ALA A 436 4.96 -7.00 22.18
N THR A 437 5.40 -5.83 21.72
CA THR A 437 6.35 -5.68 20.60
C THR A 437 7.78 -5.40 21.07
N GLU A 438 7.98 -4.89 22.28
CA GLU A 438 9.32 -4.60 22.85
C GLU A 438 10.21 -5.86 22.98
N SER A 439 9.62 -7.02 23.15
CA SER A 439 10.36 -8.30 23.16
C SER A 439 10.59 -8.91 21.77
N HIS A 440 10.28 -8.19 20.66
CA HIS A 440 10.36 -8.72 19.31
C HIS A 440 11.19 -7.83 18.39
N ASN A 441 11.97 -8.45 17.52
CA ASN A 441 12.56 -7.79 16.37
C ASN A 441 11.51 -7.80 15.25
N ILE A 442 10.85 -6.67 15.00
CA ILE A 442 9.81 -6.55 13.97
C ILE A 442 10.47 -6.54 12.59
N LEU A 443 10.08 -7.45 11.73
CA LEU A 443 10.66 -7.66 10.40
C LEU A 443 9.76 -7.21 9.26
N LEU A 444 8.44 -7.18 9.48
CA LEU A 444 7.45 -6.89 8.46
C LEU A 444 6.34 -6.01 9.09
N ALA A 445 5.88 -5.03 8.34
CA ALA A 445 4.69 -4.26 8.64
C ALA A 445 3.86 -4.07 7.37
N SER A 446 2.55 -3.98 7.53
CA SER A 446 1.60 -3.60 6.50
C SER A 446 0.49 -2.77 7.13
N ALA A 447 -0.19 -1.95 6.36
CA ALA A 447 -1.25 -1.10 6.85
C ALA A 447 -2.43 -1.12 5.86
N GLY A 448 -3.63 -1.14 6.41
CA GLY A 448 -4.89 -1.04 5.66
C GLY A 448 -5.50 0.35 5.74
N GLY A 449 -6.81 0.45 5.56
CA GLY A 449 -7.52 1.73 5.63
C GLY A 449 -7.46 2.36 7.03
N GLN A 450 -7.80 1.59 8.05
CA GLN A 450 -7.94 2.05 9.44
C GLN A 450 -7.27 1.14 10.47
N PHE A 451 -6.38 0.27 10.02
CA PHE A 451 -5.67 -0.67 10.88
C PHE A 451 -4.25 -0.90 10.40
N SER A 452 -3.47 -1.48 11.29
CA SER A 452 -2.07 -1.84 11.04
C SER A 452 -1.78 -3.25 11.52
N ILE A 453 -0.81 -3.88 10.88
CA ILE A 453 -0.33 -5.22 11.20
C ILE A 453 1.19 -5.23 11.16
N SER A 454 1.82 -5.89 12.12
CA SER A 454 3.26 -6.13 12.12
C SER A 454 3.59 -7.57 12.49
N GLY A 455 4.77 -8.00 12.07
CA GLY A 455 5.27 -9.34 12.36
C GLY A 455 6.72 -9.31 12.78
N GLY A 456 7.03 -10.03 13.85
CA GLY A 456 8.37 -10.04 14.41
C GLY A 456 8.79 -11.41 14.94
N VAL A 457 10.09 -11.52 15.18
CA VAL A 457 10.70 -12.69 15.83
C VAL A 457 11.03 -12.32 17.27
N LYS A 458 10.64 -13.19 18.20
CA LYS A 458 10.92 -12.97 19.60
C LYS A 458 12.43 -12.93 19.85
N LEU A 459 12.89 -11.90 20.55
CA LEU A 459 14.26 -11.76 21.03
C LEU A 459 14.47 -12.60 22.28
N SER A 460 15.72 -12.95 22.59
CA SER A 460 16.11 -13.37 23.93
C SER A 460 16.01 -12.19 24.91
N ASP A 461 15.88 -12.48 26.18
CA ASP A 461 15.77 -11.44 27.23
C ASP A 461 17.00 -10.52 27.21
N GLU A 462 18.21 -11.06 26.98
CA GLU A 462 19.46 -10.29 26.87
C GLU A 462 19.49 -9.36 25.64
N GLU A 463 18.96 -9.81 24.50
CA GLU A 463 18.89 -8.99 23.28
C GLU A 463 17.86 -7.87 23.42
N ALA A 464 16.74 -8.14 24.08
CA ALA A 464 15.70 -7.15 24.33
C ALA A 464 16.19 -6.05 25.28
N GLU A 465 16.88 -6.42 26.37
CA GLU A 465 17.47 -5.48 27.34
C GLU A 465 18.52 -4.58 26.66
N LYS A 466 19.48 -5.16 25.93
CA LYS A 466 20.51 -4.40 25.22
C LYS A 466 19.94 -3.42 24.20
N ARG A 467 18.83 -3.81 23.53
CA ARG A 467 18.16 -2.92 22.60
C ARG A 467 17.49 -1.76 23.30
N GLU A 468 16.82 -2.00 24.43
CA GLU A 468 16.14 -0.95 25.19
C GLU A 468 17.15 0.06 25.74
N ASP A 469 18.25 -0.40 26.36
CA ASP A 469 19.35 0.46 26.83
C ASP A 469 19.86 1.38 25.71
N LYS A 470 20.10 0.82 24.50
CA LYS A 470 20.54 1.61 23.33
C LYS A 470 19.52 2.67 22.92
N LEU A 471 18.21 2.34 22.96
CA LEU A 471 17.16 3.26 22.54
C LEU A 471 16.90 4.36 23.56
N GLU A 472 17.12 4.10 24.85
CA GLU A 472 17.08 5.13 25.91
C GLU A 472 18.25 6.12 25.76
N ASP A 473 19.46 5.62 25.45
CA ASP A 473 20.64 6.47 25.20
C ASP A 473 20.50 7.37 23.94
N GLU A 474 19.66 6.99 22.98
CA GLU A 474 19.39 7.77 21.75
C GLU A 474 18.24 8.80 21.93
N GLU A 475 17.37 8.62 22.95
CA GLU A 475 16.26 9.55 23.28
C GLU A 475 16.74 10.71 24.20
N ASP A 476 17.88 10.57 24.95
CA ASP A 476 18.51 11.61 25.79
C ASP A 476 19.46 12.53 24.99
#